data_13fc2af31507470368da4135e0b3b995
#
_entry.id   13fc2af31507470368da4135e0b3b995
#
_cell.length_a   1.000
_cell.length_b   1.000
_cell.length_c   1.000
_cell.angle_alpha   90.00
_cell.angle_beta   90.00
_cell.angle_gamma   90.00
#
_symmetry.space_group_name_H-M   'P 1'
#
loop_
_entity.id
_entity.type
_entity.pdbx_description
1 polymer ?
#
loop_
_entity_poly.entity_id
_entity_poly.type
_entity_poly.pdbx_seq_one_letter_code
_entity_poly.pdbx_strand_id
1 'polypeptide(L)'
;LKYIYEKKEFDYVIPMDGDGEDRPEEIKNFIELAEQTDDKSIVGERVKRSESLFFKFCYQFHKFLTLSFTGQSIKFGNFTCLSKATIEKMLKEKSTWNSFSGSLKKIEKDLLSIPSIRGVRYFGPSKMSFFNLLKHSLSIISVFRKTVLIRSAFFIVFYILLIKSNASIITSIPLVLLLIMIYSISNLALRENIDELDRS
;
A
#
# COMPACT_ATOMS: atom_id res chain seq x y z
N LEU A 1 -8.98 1.27 14.37
CA LEU A 1 -8.85 2.74 14.38
C LEU A 1 -10.11 3.41 14.90
N LYS A 2 -11.32 3.06 14.44
CA LYS A 2 -12.59 3.67 14.84
C LYS A 2 -12.83 3.59 16.34
N TYR A 3 -12.70 2.40 16.94
CA TYR A 3 -12.84 2.21 18.38
C TYR A 3 -11.91 3.13 19.19
N ILE A 4 -10.65 3.25 18.78
CA ILE A 4 -9.68 4.12 19.45
C ILE A 4 -10.11 5.58 19.31
N TYR A 5 -10.48 5.99 18.10
CA TYR A 5 -10.90 7.37 17.81
C TYR A 5 -12.12 7.81 18.64
N GLU A 6 -13.12 6.93 18.80
CA GLU A 6 -14.37 7.24 19.49
C GLU A 6 -14.30 7.07 21.02
N LYS A 7 -13.44 6.16 21.52
CA LYS A 7 -13.50 5.70 22.92
C LYS A 7 -12.25 6.01 23.74
N LYS A 8 -11.20 6.53 23.13
CA LYS A 8 -9.93 6.80 23.81
C LYS A 8 -9.47 8.24 23.56
N GLU A 9 -8.85 8.81 24.58
CA GLU A 9 -8.06 10.03 24.41
C GLU A 9 -6.65 9.65 23.99
N PHE A 10 -6.13 10.29 22.96
CA PHE A 10 -4.79 10.04 22.42
C PHE A 10 -4.34 11.22 21.53
N ASP A 11 -3.04 11.39 21.42
CA ASP A 11 -2.42 12.30 20.46
C ASP A 11 -2.05 11.57 19.18
N TYR A 12 -1.46 10.38 19.33
CA TYR A 12 -1.02 9.53 18.22
C TYR A 12 -1.43 8.06 18.42
N VAL A 13 -1.58 7.33 17.31
CA VAL A 13 -1.77 5.87 17.32
C VAL A 13 -0.69 5.22 16.47
N ILE A 14 -0.02 4.22 17.04
CA ILE A 14 1.01 3.45 16.35
C ILE A 14 0.53 2.00 16.19
N PRO A 15 -0.09 1.63 15.04
CA PRO A 15 -0.38 0.24 14.73
C PRO A 15 0.93 -0.53 14.55
N MET A 16 1.04 -1.69 15.18
CA MET A 16 2.23 -2.52 15.16
C MET A 16 1.84 -4.00 15.10
N ASP A 17 2.53 -4.78 14.24
CA ASP A 17 2.36 -6.23 14.20
C ASP A 17 3.01 -6.88 15.43
N GLY A 18 2.28 -7.77 16.11
CA GLY A 18 2.74 -8.41 17.35
C GLY A 18 3.62 -9.65 17.14
N ASP A 19 4.12 -9.88 15.92
CA ASP A 19 4.91 -11.06 15.58
C ASP A 19 6.43 -10.88 15.67
N GLY A 20 6.89 -9.70 16.07
CA GLY A 20 8.30 -9.34 16.24
C GLY A 20 8.94 -8.73 14.98
N GLU A 21 8.23 -8.66 13.86
CA GLU A 21 8.76 -8.02 12.66
C GLU A 21 8.79 -6.49 12.77
N ASP A 22 7.77 -5.89 13.40
CA ASP A 22 7.81 -4.50 13.79
C ASP A 22 8.48 -4.39 15.17
N ARG A 23 9.44 -3.50 15.31
CA ARG A 23 10.32 -3.41 16.48
C ARG A 23 9.83 -2.37 17.46
N PRO A 24 9.44 -2.75 18.72
CA PRO A 24 8.99 -1.80 19.73
C PRO A 24 10.00 -0.70 20.06
N GLU A 25 11.30 -0.99 19.93
CA GLU A 25 12.37 -0.02 20.18
C GLU A 25 12.34 1.18 19.23
N GLU A 26 11.75 1.00 18.05
CA GLU A 26 11.63 2.07 17.06
C GLU A 26 10.47 3.05 17.37
N ILE A 27 9.56 2.70 18.31
CA ILE A 27 8.46 3.58 18.75
C ILE A 27 9.01 4.93 19.24
N LYS A 28 10.12 4.90 19.95
CA LYS A 28 10.78 6.12 20.45
C LYS A 28 11.09 7.10 19.31
N ASN A 29 11.60 6.60 18.18
CA ASN A 29 11.94 7.43 17.03
C ASN A 29 10.69 8.08 16.40
N PHE A 30 9.55 7.36 16.39
CA PHE A 30 8.29 7.92 15.94
C PHE A 30 7.81 9.06 16.84
N ILE A 31 7.88 8.87 18.16
CA ILE A 31 7.44 9.86 19.14
C ILE A 31 8.32 11.11 19.08
N GLU A 32 9.65 10.94 19.07
CA GLU A 32 10.60 12.05 18.98
C GLU A 32 10.37 12.91 17.73
N LEU A 33 10.06 12.29 16.58
CA LEU A 33 9.75 13.04 15.37
C LEU A 33 8.36 13.65 15.41
N ALA A 34 7.37 12.96 15.99
CA ALA A 34 6.00 13.44 16.12
C ALA A 34 5.93 14.72 16.99
N GLU A 35 6.69 14.77 18.10
CA GLU A 35 6.78 15.93 18.98
C GLU A 35 7.44 17.15 18.30
N GLN A 36 8.25 16.94 17.27
CA GLN A 36 8.92 17.99 16.51
C GLN A 36 8.09 18.50 15.32
N THR A 37 6.98 17.82 14.99
CA THR A 37 6.22 18.09 13.78
C THR A 37 4.74 18.18 14.10
N ASP A 38 4.15 19.35 13.87
CA ASP A 38 2.73 19.60 14.13
C ASP A 38 1.83 18.64 13.34
N ASP A 39 1.15 17.75 14.05
CA ASP A 39 0.07 16.86 13.55
C ASP A 39 0.38 16.01 12.30
N LYS A 40 1.65 15.84 11.94
CA LYS A 40 2.03 15.02 10.77
C LYS A 40 2.09 13.55 11.14
N SER A 41 1.60 12.72 10.24
CA SER A 41 1.77 11.27 10.37
C SER A 41 3.12 10.83 9.80
N ILE A 42 3.71 9.84 10.46
CA ILE A 42 5.06 9.34 10.18
C ILE A 42 4.97 7.86 9.82
N VAL A 43 5.72 7.44 8.79
CA VAL A 43 5.74 6.05 8.35
C VAL A 43 7.11 5.42 8.56
N GLY A 44 7.12 4.15 8.96
CA GLY A 44 8.33 3.33 8.99
C GLY A 44 8.70 2.86 7.58
N GLU A 45 9.68 3.52 6.94
CA GLU A 45 10.18 3.10 5.64
C GLU A 45 11.11 1.90 5.80
N ARG A 46 10.75 0.76 5.21
CA ARG A 46 11.53 -0.48 5.31
C ARG A 46 12.84 -0.38 4.52
N VAL A 47 13.96 -0.19 5.22
CA VAL A 47 15.30 0.00 4.62
C VAL A 47 16.09 -1.29 4.49
N LYS A 48 15.79 -2.34 5.27
CA LYS A 48 16.52 -3.61 5.25
C LYS A 48 15.55 -4.79 5.17
N ARG A 49 15.83 -5.73 4.26
CA ARG A 49 15.03 -6.95 4.05
C ARG A 49 15.94 -8.16 4.01
N SER A 50 15.60 -9.16 4.81
CA SER A 50 16.28 -10.48 4.88
C SER A 50 15.66 -11.51 3.93
N GLU A 51 14.84 -11.10 2.95
CA GLU A 51 14.09 -12.01 2.09
C GLU A 51 14.95 -12.61 0.97
N SER A 52 14.46 -13.74 0.39
CA SER A 52 15.12 -14.42 -0.72
C SER A 52 15.18 -13.53 -1.97
N LEU A 53 16.07 -13.85 -2.93
CA LEU A 53 16.24 -13.12 -4.18
C LEU A 53 14.93 -13.05 -4.99
N PHE A 54 14.13 -14.12 -4.98
CA PHE A 54 12.83 -14.16 -5.65
C PHE A 54 11.85 -13.12 -5.07
N PHE A 55 11.73 -13.03 -3.74
CA PHE A 55 10.86 -12.03 -3.10
C PHE A 55 11.37 -10.61 -3.31
N LYS A 56 12.67 -10.39 -3.34
CA LYS A 56 13.26 -9.09 -3.69
C LYS A 56 12.88 -8.67 -5.10
N PHE A 57 12.94 -9.60 -6.07
CA PHE A 57 12.50 -9.35 -7.44
C PHE A 57 11.00 -9.01 -7.51
N CYS A 58 10.14 -9.83 -6.90
CA CYS A 58 8.70 -9.58 -6.83
C CYS A 58 8.38 -8.21 -6.22
N TYR A 59 9.11 -7.82 -5.19
CA TYR A 59 8.95 -6.50 -4.57
C TYR A 59 9.36 -5.35 -5.50
N GLN A 60 10.49 -5.47 -6.20
CA GLN A 60 10.91 -4.44 -7.17
C GLN A 60 9.91 -4.33 -8.33
N PHE A 61 9.42 -5.47 -8.79
CA PHE A 61 8.39 -5.53 -9.83
C PHE A 61 7.08 -4.87 -9.36
N HIS A 62 6.61 -5.19 -8.15
CA HIS A 62 5.46 -4.52 -7.54
C HIS A 62 5.66 -3.00 -7.43
N LYS A 63 6.82 -2.57 -6.95
CA LYS A 63 7.17 -1.15 -6.84
C LYS A 63 7.15 -0.44 -8.20
N PHE A 64 7.71 -1.09 -9.22
CA PHE A 64 7.66 -0.60 -10.59
C PHE A 64 6.23 -0.48 -11.11
N LEU A 65 5.40 -1.52 -10.95
CA LEU A 65 3.98 -1.48 -11.33
C LEU A 65 3.22 -0.38 -10.59
N THR A 66 3.40 -0.27 -9.27
CA THR A 66 2.73 0.76 -8.46
C THR A 66 3.10 2.15 -8.97
N LEU A 67 4.37 2.43 -9.19
CA LEU A 67 4.82 3.71 -9.72
C LEU A 67 4.27 3.99 -11.13
N SER A 68 4.34 3.02 -12.04
CA SER A 68 3.90 3.17 -13.43
C SER A 68 2.41 3.43 -13.54
N PHE A 69 1.59 2.69 -12.79
CA PHE A 69 0.14 2.78 -12.90
C PHE A 69 -0.49 3.81 -11.98
N THR A 70 0.09 4.09 -10.81
CA THR A 70 -0.48 5.03 -9.84
C THR A 70 0.28 6.35 -9.75
N GLY A 71 1.55 6.38 -10.15
CA GLY A 71 2.45 7.51 -9.91
C GLY A 71 2.91 7.62 -8.45
N GLN A 72 2.60 6.62 -7.61
CA GLN A 72 2.92 6.63 -6.18
C GLN A 72 4.07 5.67 -5.86
N SER A 73 4.91 6.07 -4.91
CA SER A 73 5.91 5.20 -4.30
C SER A 73 5.49 4.91 -2.87
N ILE A 74 5.17 3.64 -2.57
CA ILE A 74 4.74 3.20 -1.25
C ILE A 74 5.77 2.19 -0.75
N LYS A 75 6.49 2.56 0.32
CA LYS A 75 7.60 1.77 0.87
C LYS A 75 7.39 1.40 2.35
N PHE A 76 6.19 1.58 2.85
CA PHE A 76 5.79 1.33 4.23
C PHE A 76 4.61 0.37 4.30
N GLY A 77 4.41 -0.23 5.46
CA GLY A 77 3.27 -1.09 5.80
C GLY A 77 2.35 -0.43 6.82
N ASN A 78 1.96 -1.21 7.84
CA ASN A 78 1.09 -0.73 8.92
C ASN A 78 1.86 -0.01 10.03
N PHE A 79 3.17 -0.25 10.17
CA PHE A 79 4.00 0.37 11.21
C PHE A 79 4.18 1.86 10.92
N THR A 80 3.34 2.65 11.53
CA THR A 80 3.20 4.10 11.29
C THR A 80 2.80 4.79 12.58
N CYS A 81 3.13 6.07 12.72
CA CYS A 81 2.61 6.93 13.77
C CYS A 81 1.56 7.85 13.14
N LEU A 82 0.31 7.67 13.50
CA LEU A 82 -0.83 8.39 12.93
C LEU A 82 -1.30 9.49 13.88
N SER A 83 -1.39 10.73 13.39
CA SER A 83 -2.05 11.81 14.10
C SER A 83 -3.57 11.61 14.14
N LYS A 84 -4.23 12.22 15.12
CA LYS A 84 -5.68 12.17 15.25
C LYS A 84 -6.40 12.67 13.99
N ALA A 85 -5.91 13.73 13.38
CA ALA A 85 -6.45 14.30 12.14
C ALA A 85 -6.34 13.32 10.96
N THR A 86 -5.24 12.59 10.85
CA THR A 86 -5.07 11.57 9.80
C THR A 86 -6.00 10.38 10.02
N ILE A 87 -6.19 9.94 11.27
CA ILE A 87 -7.13 8.85 11.59
C ILE A 87 -8.56 9.26 11.19
N GLU A 88 -8.98 10.48 11.51
CA GLU A 88 -10.29 10.99 11.10
C GLU A 88 -10.50 10.93 9.58
N LYS A 89 -9.49 11.34 8.80
CA LYS A 89 -9.53 11.23 7.33
C LYS A 89 -9.61 9.78 6.87
N MET A 90 -8.84 8.87 7.50
CA MET A 90 -8.83 7.44 7.16
C MET A 90 -10.17 6.77 7.44
N LEU A 91 -10.87 7.14 8.51
CA LEU A 91 -12.19 6.61 8.85
C LEU A 91 -13.27 7.04 7.84
N LYS A 92 -13.11 8.19 7.17
CA LYS A 92 -14.01 8.67 6.12
C LYS A 92 -13.66 8.14 4.72
N GLU A 93 -12.48 7.55 4.55
CA GLU A 93 -11.99 7.06 3.25
C GLU A 93 -12.26 5.56 3.11
N LYS A 94 -13.24 5.20 2.29
CA LYS A 94 -13.67 3.80 2.06
C LYS A 94 -12.54 2.86 1.60
N SER A 95 -11.52 3.38 0.91
CA SER A 95 -10.38 2.59 0.47
C SER A 95 -9.49 2.12 1.64
N THR A 96 -9.67 2.65 2.85
CA THR A 96 -8.99 2.19 4.06
C THR A 96 -9.34 0.74 4.39
N TRP A 97 -10.57 0.32 4.13
CA TRP A 97 -10.97 -1.09 4.24
C TRP A 97 -10.23 -2.01 3.28
N ASN A 98 -9.90 -1.51 2.09
CA ASN A 98 -9.21 -2.30 1.07
C ASN A 98 -7.69 -2.34 1.26
N SER A 99 -7.07 -1.20 1.60
CA SER A 99 -5.63 -1.12 1.82
C SER A 99 -5.27 0.05 2.74
N PHE A 100 -4.75 -0.26 3.92
CA PHE A 100 -4.27 0.73 4.89
C PHE A 100 -3.19 1.65 4.29
N SER A 101 -2.07 1.09 3.82
CA SER A 101 -0.95 1.88 3.29
C SER A 101 -1.30 2.64 2.01
N GLY A 102 -2.13 2.05 1.14
CA GLY A 102 -2.64 2.70 -0.06
C GLY A 102 -3.52 3.91 0.28
N SER A 103 -4.47 3.73 1.21
CA SER A 103 -5.36 4.79 1.67
C SER A 103 -4.59 5.91 2.37
N LEU A 104 -3.71 5.58 3.30
CA LEU A 104 -2.87 6.58 3.98
C LEU A 104 -2.09 7.43 2.96
N LYS A 105 -1.47 6.80 1.95
CA LYS A 105 -0.76 7.55 0.90
C LYS A 105 -1.67 8.38 0.01
N LYS A 106 -2.93 7.97 -0.17
CA LYS A 106 -3.93 8.71 -0.95
C LYS A 106 -4.39 9.99 -0.24
N ILE A 107 -4.63 9.90 1.07
CA ILE A 107 -5.17 11.01 1.86
C ILE A 107 -4.09 11.96 2.38
N GLU A 108 -2.86 11.47 2.60
CA GLU A 108 -1.76 12.23 3.15
C GLU A 108 -0.60 12.28 2.16
N LYS A 109 -0.36 13.47 1.59
CA LYS A 109 0.71 13.68 0.58
C LYS A 109 2.08 13.85 1.23
N ASP A 110 2.12 14.56 2.35
CA ASP A 110 3.34 14.99 3.03
C ASP A 110 3.69 14.09 4.24
N LEU A 111 3.64 12.77 4.01
CA LEU A 111 4.05 11.79 5.01
C LEU A 111 5.54 11.94 5.30
N LEU A 112 5.86 12.07 6.57
CA LEU A 112 7.24 11.96 7.04
C LEU A 112 7.62 10.48 7.12
N SER A 113 8.91 10.17 7.01
CA SER A 113 9.39 8.79 7.13
C SER A 113 10.59 8.70 8.04
N ILE A 114 10.64 7.61 8.80
CA ILE A 114 11.84 7.17 9.51
C ILE A 114 12.31 5.83 8.94
N PRO A 115 13.62 5.58 8.92
CA PRO A 115 14.12 4.26 8.53
C PRO A 115 13.67 3.21 9.56
N SER A 116 13.06 2.12 9.08
CA SER A 116 12.64 1.00 9.93
C SER A 116 13.32 -0.28 9.48
N ILE A 117 13.85 -1.04 10.46
CA ILE A 117 14.51 -2.32 10.24
C ILE A 117 13.57 -3.43 10.67
N ARG A 118 13.18 -4.27 9.71
CA ARG A 118 12.32 -5.41 10.02
C ARG A 118 13.03 -6.40 10.94
N GLY A 119 12.42 -6.69 12.07
CA GLY A 119 12.88 -7.69 13.04
C GLY A 119 12.71 -9.12 12.52
N VAL A 120 13.10 -10.08 13.35
CA VAL A 120 12.89 -11.51 13.08
C VAL A 120 11.63 -11.95 13.80
N ARG A 121 10.79 -12.72 13.12
CA ARG A 121 9.58 -13.29 13.73
C ARG A 121 9.91 -14.13 14.95
N TYR A 122 9.12 -13.94 15.99
CA TYR A 122 9.26 -14.74 17.20
C TYR A 122 8.90 -16.21 16.98
N PHE A 123 7.89 -16.48 16.14
CA PHE A 123 7.36 -17.82 15.91
C PHE A 123 7.04 -18.08 14.44
N GLY A 124 7.63 -19.14 13.89
CA GLY A 124 7.28 -19.72 12.61
C GLY A 124 7.56 -18.87 11.35
N PRO A 125 7.40 -19.46 10.18
CA PRO A 125 7.55 -18.76 8.91
C PRO A 125 6.32 -17.88 8.58
N SER A 126 6.49 -16.97 7.63
CA SER A 126 5.37 -16.21 7.09
C SER A 126 4.26 -17.13 6.54
N LYS A 127 3.04 -16.93 6.99
CA LYS A 127 1.85 -17.65 6.47
C LYS A 127 1.31 -17.05 5.16
N MET A 128 1.92 -15.97 4.66
CA MET A 128 1.45 -15.31 3.45
C MET A 128 1.89 -16.08 2.21
N SER A 129 0.93 -16.67 1.49
CA SER A 129 1.19 -17.31 0.21
C SER A 129 1.51 -16.28 -0.88
N PHE A 130 2.15 -16.71 -1.97
CA PHE A 130 2.45 -15.86 -3.12
C PHE A 130 1.19 -15.19 -3.70
N PHE A 131 0.09 -15.92 -3.83
CA PHE A 131 -1.18 -15.37 -4.33
C PHE A 131 -1.77 -14.31 -3.39
N ASN A 132 -1.67 -14.51 -2.07
CA ASN A 132 -2.11 -13.52 -1.10
C ASN A 132 -1.22 -12.25 -1.16
N LEU A 133 0.09 -12.41 -1.37
CA LEU A 133 1.00 -11.28 -1.58
C LEU A 133 0.65 -10.51 -2.86
N LEU A 134 0.36 -11.21 -3.95
CA LEU A 134 -0.07 -10.58 -5.21
C LEU A 134 -1.40 -9.83 -5.03
N LYS A 135 -2.39 -10.47 -4.40
CA LYS A 135 -3.68 -9.84 -4.07
C LYS A 135 -3.50 -8.59 -3.21
N HIS A 136 -2.66 -8.67 -2.18
CA HIS A 136 -2.33 -7.52 -1.34
C HIS A 136 -1.68 -6.38 -2.15
N SER A 137 -0.73 -6.70 -3.01
CA SER A 137 -0.07 -5.74 -3.91
C SER A 137 -1.07 -5.05 -4.84
N LEU A 138 -1.97 -5.81 -5.46
CA LEU A 138 -3.01 -5.26 -6.33
C LEU A 138 -4.06 -4.45 -5.55
N SER A 139 -4.34 -4.81 -4.29
CA SER A 139 -5.22 -4.02 -3.41
C SER A 139 -4.65 -2.62 -3.13
N ILE A 140 -3.33 -2.50 -2.95
CA ILE A 140 -2.68 -1.19 -2.82
C ILE A 140 -2.88 -0.34 -4.09
N ILE A 141 -2.67 -0.95 -5.25
CA ILE A 141 -2.83 -0.26 -6.55
C ILE A 141 -4.29 0.13 -6.79
N SER A 142 -5.25 -0.70 -6.37
CA SER A 142 -6.68 -0.48 -6.60
C SER A 142 -7.25 0.75 -5.89
N VAL A 143 -6.62 1.20 -4.80
CA VAL A 143 -6.94 2.48 -4.13
C VAL A 143 -6.86 3.67 -5.11
N PHE A 144 -5.98 3.57 -6.10
CA PHE A 144 -5.75 4.60 -7.12
C PHE A 144 -6.46 4.28 -8.45
N ARG A 145 -7.58 3.52 -8.41
CA ARG A 145 -8.28 2.98 -9.58
C ARG A 145 -8.45 4.01 -10.71
N LYS A 146 -8.87 5.24 -10.42
CA LYS A 146 -9.07 6.27 -11.45
C LYS A 146 -7.78 6.58 -12.21
N THR A 147 -6.68 6.78 -11.49
CA THR A 147 -5.36 7.02 -12.08
C THR A 147 -4.87 5.82 -12.88
N VAL A 148 -5.08 4.60 -12.37
CA VAL A 148 -4.75 3.35 -13.05
C VAL A 148 -5.47 3.26 -14.39
N LEU A 149 -6.78 3.49 -14.43
CA LEU A 149 -7.57 3.44 -15.67
C LEU A 149 -7.08 4.45 -16.72
N ILE A 150 -6.84 5.69 -16.31
CA ILE A 150 -6.35 6.75 -17.21
C ILE A 150 -4.99 6.36 -17.79
N ARG A 151 -4.02 5.98 -16.94
CA ARG A 151 -2.66 5.61 -17.38
C ARG A 151 -2.67 4.34 -18.24
N SER A 152 -3.50 3.36 -17.89
CA SER A 152 -3.65 2.14 -18.69
C SER A 152 -4.20 2.42 -20.08
N ALA A 153 -5.16 3.35 -20.21
CA ALA A 153 -5.66 3.76 -21.52
C ALA A 153 -4.55 4.34 -22.39
N PHE A 154 -3.70 5.22 -21.82
CA PHE A 154 -2.52 5.73 -22.55
C PHE A 154 -1.54 4.61 -22.94
N PHE A 155 -1.25 3.67 -22.04
CA PHE A 155 -0.37 2.54 -22.36
C PHE A 155 -0.95 1.65 -23.46
N ILE A 156 -2.26 1.38 -23.43
CA ILE A 156 -2.94 0.58 -24.47
C ILE A 156 -2.83 1.28 -25.82
N VAL A 157 -3.19 2.56 -25.89
CA VAL A 157 -3.12 3.32 -27.15
C VAL A 157 -1.69 3.35 -27.70
N PHE A 158 -0.73 3.69 -26.84
CA PHE A 158 0.70 3.73 -27.22
C PHE A 158 1.18 2.38 -27.71
N TYR A 159 0.84 1.29 -27.00
CA TYR A 159 1.25 -0.06 -27.39
C TYR A 159 0.62 -0.51 -28.70
N ILE A 160 -0.66 -0.22 -28.94
CA ILE A 160 -1.33 -0.53 -30.20
C ILE A 160 -0.63 0.19 -31.37
N LEU A 161 -0.25 1.46 -31.19
CA LEU A 161 0.49 2.20 -32.21
C LEU A 161 1.86 1.59 -32.50
N LEU A 162 2.55 1.04 -31.49
CA LEU A 162 3.83 0.36 -31.66
C LEU A 162 3.69 -0.95 -32.43
N ILE A 163 2.66 -1.75 -32.19
CA ILE A 163 2.52 -3.08 -32.78
C ILE A 163 1.75 -3.09 -34.09
N LYS A 164 1.16 -1.95 -34.53
CA LYS A 164 0.27 -1.89 -35.70
C LYS A 164 0.83 -2.54 -36.96
N SER A 165 2.15 -2.45 -37.18
CA SER A 165 2.83 -3.02 -38.35
C SER A 165 3.19 -4.50 -38.20
N ASN A 166 3.19 -5.04 -36.97
CA ASN A 166 3.61 -6.39 -36.62
C ASN A 166 2.60 -7.07 -35.69
N ALA A 167 1.30 -6.81 -35.93
CA ALA A 167 0.23 -7.40 -35.11
C ALA A 167 0.20 -8.91 -35.29
N SER A 168 0.31 -9.66 -34.20
CA SER A 168 0.27 -11.11 -34.14
C SER A 168 -0.30 -11.57 -32.80
N ILE A 169 -0.57 -12.86 -32.66
CA ILE A 169 -0.99 -13.45 -31.38
C ILE A 169 0.04 -13.16 -30.30
N ILE A 170 1.33 -13.30 -30.60
CA ILE A 170 2.42 -13.08 -29.62
C ILE A 170 2.45 -11.62 -29.17
N THR A 171 2.35 -10.66 -30.09
CA THR A 171 2.35 -9.24 -29.76
C THR A 171 1.06 -8.79 -29.09
N SER A 172 0.00 -9.59 -29.11
CA SER A 172 -1.25 -9.31 -28.39
C SER A 172 -1.23 -9.77 -26.91
N ILE A 173 -0.34 -10.69 -26.54
CA ILE A 173 -0.24 -11.22 -25.16
C ILE A 173 -0.09 -10.11 -24.11
N PRO A 174 0.79 -9.10 -24.24
CA PRO A 174 0.91 -8.02 -23.26
C PRO A 174 -0.39 -7.23 -23.05
N LEU A 175 -1.17 -7.01 -24.12
CA LEU A 175 -2.48 -6.33 -24.00
C LEU A 175 -3.47 -7.16 -23.19
N VAL A 176 -3.55 -8.46 -23.45
CA VAL A 176 -4.42 -9.38 -22.70
C VAL A 176 -4.04 -9.40 -21.23
N LEU A 177 -2.75 -9.50 -20.92
CA LEU A 177 -2.25 -9.46 -19.53
C LEU A 177 -2.57 -8.14 -18.85
N LEU A 178 -2.42 -7.02 -19.55
CA LEU A 178 -2.78 -5.70 -19.04
C LEU A 178 -4.29 -5.60 -18.76
N LEU A 179 -5.15 -6.11 -19.65
CA LEU A 179 -6.60 -6.11 -19.44
C LEU A 179 -7.01 -6.99 -18.23
N ILE A 180 -6.40 -8.17 -18.07
CA ILE A 180 -6.61 -9.03 -16.90
C ILE A 180 -6.20 -8.30 -15.62
N MET A 181 -5.09 -7.60 -15.63
CA MET A 181 -4.62 -6.81 -14.48
C MET A 181 -5.58 -5.66 -14.16
N ILE A 182 -6.06 -4.89 -15.15
CA ILE A 182 -7.04 -3.82 -14.97
C ILE A 182 -8.35 -4.37 -14.41
N TYR A 183 -8.82 -5.50 -14.93
CA TYR A 183 -10.00 -6.19 -14.42
C TYR A 183 -9.85 -6.60 -12.94
N SER A 184 -8.72 -7.22 -12.60
CA SER A 184 -8.40 -7.63 -11.23
C SER A 184 -8.35 -6.44 -10.26
N ILE A 185 -7.68 -5.34 -10.66
CA ILE A 185 -7.62 -4.09 -9.89
C ILE A 185 -9.02 -3.49 -9.70
N SER A 186 -9.84 -3.50 -10.76
CA SER A 186 -11.22 -2.97 -10.69
C SER A 186 -12.09 -3.78 -9.75
N ASN A 187 -11.99 -5.12 -9.77
CA ASN A 187 -12.71 -5.99 -8.83
C ASN A 187 -12.25 -5.81 -7.39
N LEU A 188 -10.95 -5.63 -7.16
CA LEU A 188 -10.44 -5.34 -5.82
C LEU A 188 -10.92 -3.98 -5.30
N ALA A 189 -11.07 -2.99 -6.18
CA ALA A 189 -11.63 -1.69 -5.80
C ALA A 189 -13.12 -1.76 -5.40
N LEU A 190 -13.87 -2.77 -5.85
CA LEU A 190 -15.26 -2.98 -5.42
C LEU A 190 -15.37 -3.47 -3.96
N ARG A 191 -14.27 -3.92 -3.36
CA ARG A 191 -14.21 -4.27 -1.93
C ARG A 191 -14.21 -3.06 -1.01
N GLU A 192 -14.01 -1.86 -1.54
CA GLU A 192 -14.10 -0.63 -0.78
C GLU A 192 -15.52 -0.45 -0.22
N ASN A 193 -15.64 -0.55 1.09
CA ASN A 193 -16.92 -0.53 1.79
C ASN A 193 -16.80 0.28 3.08
N ILE A 194 -17.58 1.37 3.16
CA ILE A 194 -17.57 2.24 4.34
C ILE A 194 -18.29 1.57 5.51
N ASP A 195 -19.37 0.82 5.24
CA ASP A 195 -20.16 0.16 6.29
C ASP A 195 -19.36 -0.94 7.00
N GLU A 196 -18.51 -1.65 6.27
CA GLU A 196 -17.60 -2.65 6.85
C GLU A 196 -16.46 -1.97 7.62
N LEU A 197 -15.95 -0.85 7.12
CA LEU A 197 -14.97 -0.03 7.84
C LEU A 197 -15.56 0.50 9.14
N ASP A 198 -16.84 0.86 9.12
CA ASP A 198 -17.57 1.37 10.28
C ASP A 198 -17.87 0.31 11.34
N ARG A 199 -17.90 -0.96 10.96
CA ARG A 199 -18.10 -2.10 11.87
C ARG A 199 -16.80 -2.65 12.46
N SER A 200 -15.63 -2.27 11.91
CA SER A 200 -14.30 -2.72 12.35
C SER A 200 -13.76 -1.85 13.49
#